data_b0a9fd5a1dbb8ebea6efc4266ac56251
#
_entry.id   b0a9fd5a1dbb8ebea6efc4266ac56251
#
_cell.length_a   1.000
_cell.length_b   1.000
_cell.length_c   1.000
_cell.angle_alpha   90.00
_cell.angle_beta   90.00
_cell.angle_gamma   90.00
#
_symmetry.space_group_name_H-M   'P 1'
#
loop_
_entity.id
_entity.type
_entity.pdbx_description
1 polymer ?
#
loop_
_entity_poly.entity_id
_entity_poly.type
_entity_poly.pdbx_seq_one_letter_code
_entity_poly.pdbx_strand_id
1 'polypeptide(L)'
;MIVSVDTTNLFQAATIHSISWQESHRDFCTPDFVAAHTPDRQRDYLSKKMNSGTKVYMLVEEKPAGIVSVTKSLIEDLYVLPDMQNMGYGTKLLQYAIDQCTDTPTLWILENNINAERLYQRIGFVRTGRKNPITSGLDEIEFSLT
;
A
#
# COMPACT_ATOMS: atom_id res chain seq x y z
N MET A 1 11.39 1.64 13.04
CA MET A 1 10.51 0.78 13.88
C MET A 1 9.14 0.68 13.24
N ILE A 2 8.59 -0.51 13.16
CA ILE A 2 7.24 -0.71 12.62
C ILE A 2 6.27 -0.91 13.79
N VAL A 3 5.17 -0.14 13.78
CA VAL A 3 4.16 -0.19 14.83
C VAL A 3 2.81 -0.55 14.24
N SER A 4 1.95 -1.19 15.04
CA SER A 4 0.57 -1.44 14.65
C SER A 4 -0.21 -0.13 14.66
N VAL A 5 -1.08 0.04 13.67
CA VAL A 5 -1.98 1.20 13.64
C VAL A 5 -3.23 0.88 14.45
N ASP A 6 -3.59 1.81 15.33
CA ASP A 6 -4.81 1.76 16.13
C ASP A 6 -5.44 3.16 16.14
N THR A 7 -6.44 3.38 16.99
CA THR A 7 -7.14 4.67 17.02
C THR A 7 -6.24 5.84 17.43
N THR A 8 -5.13 5.59 18.11
CA THR A 8 -4.23 6.67 18.57
C THR A 8 -3.31 7.21 17.50
N ASN A 9 -2.99 6.41 16.48
CA ASN A 9 -2.09 6.81 15.38
C ASN A 9 -2.72 6.70 13.99
N LEU A 10 -4.01 6.41 13.93
CA LEU A 10 -4.73 6.21 12.67
C LEU A 10 -4.64 7.42 11.75
N PHE A 11 -4.75 8.63 12.27
CA PHE A 11 -4.69 9.84 11.44
C PHE A 11 -3.32 10.04 10.82
N GLN A 12 -2.24 9.69 11.52
CA GLN A 12 -0.89 9.71 10.95
C GLN A 12 -0.77 8.74 9.77
N ALA A 13 -1.29 7.52 9.93
CA ALA A 13 -1.29 6.52 8.85
C ALA A 13 -2.13 7.00 7.66
N ALA A 14 -3.29 7.59 7.93
CA ALA A 14 -4.16 8.13 6.90
C ALA A 14 -3.52 9.30 6.14
N THR A 15 -2.74 10.12 6.82
CA THR A 15 -2.01 11.23 6.19
C THR A 15 -0.95 10.69 5.23
N ILE A 16 -0.19 9.68 5.64
CA ILE A 16 0.77 9.01 4.76
C ILE A 16 0.06 8.45 3.54
N HIS A 17 -1.06 7.76 3.75
CA HIS A 17 -1.83 7.15 2.67
C HIS A 17 -2.32 8.21 1.67
N SER A 18 -2.88 9.31 2.19
CA SER A 18 -3.39 10.40 1.36
C SER A 18 -2.28 11.02 0.50
N ILE A 19 -1.17 11.42 1.12
CA ILE A 19 -0.08 12.09 0.41
C ILE A 19 0.52 11.15 -0.64
N SER A 20 0.80 9.92 -0.26
CA SER A 20 1.46 8.95 -1.14
C SER A 20 0.56 8.50 -2.27
N TRP A 21 -0.73 8.29 -1.98
CA TRP A 21 -1.71 7.90 -3.00
C TRP A 21 -1.89 9.00 -4.05
N GLN A 22 -2.01 10.25 -3.59
CA GLN A 22 -2.15 11.38 -4.50
C GLN A 22 -0.92 11.53 -5.40
N GLU A 23 0.27 11.38 -4.84
CA GLU A 23 1.51 11.45 -5.60
C GLU A 23 1.58 10.36 -6.68
N SER A 24 1.23 9.12 -6.32
CA SER A 24 1.34 7.98 -7.24
C SER A 24 0.26 7.96 -8.33
N HIS A 25 -0.86 8.63 -8.12
CA HIS A 25 -2.01 8.60 -9.04
C HIS A 25 -2.19 9.88 -9.83
N ARG A 26 -1.39 10.90 -9.55
CA ARG A 26 -1.53 12.24 -10.12
C ARG A 26 -1.43 12.26 -11.65
N ASP A 27 -0.62 11.37 -12.24
CA ASP A 27 -0.34 11.39 -13.67
C ASP A 27 -1.41 10.71 -14.52
N PHE A 28 -2.30 9.90 -13.90
CA PHE A 28 -3.31 9.15 -14.65
C PHE A 28 -4.72 9.24 -14.07
N CYS A 29 -4.93 10.12 -13.10
CA CYS A 29 -6.26 10.42 -12.57
C CYS A 29 -6.53 11.92 -12.70
N THR A 30 -7.81 12.31 -12.74
CA THR A 30 -8.16 13.73 -12.81
C THR A 30 -7.75 14.44 -11.52
N PRO A 31 -7.40 15.76 -11.58
CA PRO A 31 -7.02 16.51 -10.39
C PRO A 31 -8.08 16.48 -9.28
N ASP A 32 -9.36 16.57 -9.63
CA ASP A 32 -10.46 16.55 -8.65
C ASP A 32 -10.55 15.21 -7.95
N PHE A 33 -10.39 14.11 -8.70
CA PHE A 33 -10.42 12.76 -8.13
C PHE A 33 -9.23 12.55 -7.19
N VAL A 34 -8.04 13.00 -7.59
CA VAL A 34 -6.84 12.91 -6.75
C VAL A 34 -7.02 13.71 -5.46
N ALA A 35 -7.47 14.95 -5.57
CA ALA A 35 -7.66 15.84 -4.41
C ALA A 35 -8.74 15.33 -3.44
N ALA A 36 -9.68 14.52 -3.91
CA ALA A 36 -10.73 13.95 -3.05
C ALA A 36 -10.17 12.93 -2.04
N HIS A 37 -8.96 12.41 -2.26
CA HIS A 37 -8.32 11.45 -1.36
C HIS A 37 -7.62 12.18 -0.21
N THR A 38 -8.40 12.89 0.59
CA THR A 38 -7.93 13.66 1.74
C THR A 38 -7.52 12.73 2.89
N PRO A 39 -6.75 13.23 3.88
CA PRO A 39 -6.48 12.43 5.08
C PRO A 39 -7.73 11.95 5.79
N ASP A 40 -8.78 12.76 5.87
CA ASP A 40 -10.05 12.35 6.50
C ASP A 40 -10.70 11.19 5.75
N ARG A 41 -10.74 11.25 4.42
CA ARG A 41 -11.28 10.16 3.60
C ARG A 41 -10.47 8.89 3.78
N GLN A 42 -9.14 9.01 3.79
CA GLN A 42 -8.26 7.84 3.96
C GLN A 42 -8.36 7.26 5.37
N ARG A 43 -8.59 8.10 6.37
CA ARG A 43 -8.87 7.62 7.73
C ARG A 43 -10.12 6.75 7.76
N ASP A 44 -11.19 7.20 7.11
CA ASP A 44 -12.43 6.43 7.05
C ASP A 44 -12.23 5.12 6.30
N TYR A 45 -11.49 5.15 5.21
CA TYR A 45 -11.14 3.96 4.43
C TYR A 45 -10.38 2.94 5.29
N LEU A 46 -9.31 3.38 5.96
CA LEU A 46 -8.52 2.49 6.81
C LEU A 46 -9.31 1.97 8.00
N SER A 47 -10.13 2.83 8.61
CA SER A 47 -10.97 2.45 9.74
C SER A 47 -11.93 1.33 9.36
N LYS A 48 -12.59 1.44 8.20
CA LYS A 48 -13.49 0.40 7.70
C LYS A 48 -12.75 -0.91 7.47
N LYS A 49 -11.58 -0.86 6.86
CA LYS A 49 -10.76 -2.05 6.62
C LYS A 49 -10.37 -2.71 7.93
N MET A 50 -9.93 -1.93 8.92
CA MET A 50 -9.52 -2.44 10.22
C MET A 50 -10.69 -3.10 10.94
N ASN A 51 -11.88 -2.52 10.85
CA ASN A 51 -13.09 -3.10 11.43
C ASN A 51 -13.49 -4.42 10.76
N SER A 52 -13.05 -4.65 9.53
CA SER A 52 -13.30 -5.89 8.78
C SER A 52 -12.18 -6.92 8.92
N GLY A 53 -11.18 -6.67 9.77
CA GLY A 53 -10.12 -7.62 10.05
C GLY A 53 -8.76 -7.30 9.43
N THR A 54 -8.65 -6.22 8.67
CA THR A 54 -7.37 -5.78 8.11
C THR A 54 -6.47 -5.24 9.22
N LYS A 55 -5.20 -5.61 9.18
CA LYS A 55 -4.18 -5.06 10.08
C LYS A 55 -3.35 -4.06 9.29
N VAL A 56 -3.16 -2.88 9.85
CA VAL A 56 -2.37 -1.81 9.24
C VAL A 56 -1.13 -1.57 10.10
N TYR A 57 0.00 -1.42 9.43
CA TYR A 57 1.29 -1.19 10.08
C TYR A 57 1.91 0.08 9.54
N MET A 58 2.63 0.79 10.39
CA MET A 58 3.26 2.05 10.05
C MET A 58 4.74 2.02 10.42
N LEU A 59 5.58 2.42 9.47
CA LEU A 59 7.01 2.58 9.72
C LEU A 59 7.25 3.98 10.27
N VAL A 60 7.87 4.04 11.45
CA VAL A 60 8.24 5.29 12.10
C VAL A 60 9.76 5.25 12.32
N GLU A 61 10.45 6.19 11.72
CA GLU A 61 11.87 6.45 12.01
C GLU A 61 11.93 7.71 12.89
N GLU A 62 12.49 8.81 12.44
CA GLU A 62 12.35 10.06 13.18
C GLU A 62 10.91 10.59 13.13
N LYS A 63 10.21 10.29 12.04
CA LYS A 63 8.81 10.64 11.85
C LYS A 63 8.12 9.50 11.07
N PRO A 64 6.78 9.48 11.05
CA PRO A 64 6.07 8.48 10.24
C PRO A 64 6.48 8.56 8.77
N ALA A 65 6.83 7.42 8.17
CA ALA A 65 7.42 7.36 6.84
C ALA A 65 6.61 6.56 5.84
N GLY A 66 5.91 5.52 6.26
CA GLY A 66 5.18 4.65 5.34
C GLY A 66 4.20 3.76 6.06
N ILE A 67 3.33 3.11 5.27
CA ILE A 67 2.32 2.17 5.77
C ILE A 67 2.23 0.95 4.87
N VAL A 68 1.66 -0.11 5.42
CA VAL A 68 1.25 -1.30 4.67
C VAL A 68 0.06 -1.94 5.39
N SER A 69 -0.84 -2.55 4.64
CA SER A 69 -1.95 -3.30 5.23
C SER A 69 -1.90 -4.76 4.83
N VAL A 70 -2.41 -5.62 5.72
CA VAL A 70 -2.47 -7.06 5.50
C VAL A 70 -3.86 -7.55 5.90
N THR A 71 -4.54 -8.21 4.98
CA THR A 71 -5.80 -8.89 5.24
C THR A 71 -5.60 -10.36 4.94
N LYS A 72 -5.49 -11.19 5.99
CA LYS A 72 -5.08 -12.60 5.88
C LYS A 72 -3.70 -12.68 5.22
N SER A 73 -3.63 -13.01 3.93
CA SER A 73 -2.36 -13.06 3.19
C SER A 73 -2.35 -12.11 1.99
N LEU A 74 -3.30 -11.20 1.93
CA LEU A 74 -3.36 -10.14 0.91
C LEU A 74 -2.68 -8.89 1.45
N ILE A 75 -1.63 -8.46 0.76
CA ILE A 75 -0.88 -7.24 1.11
C ILE A 75 -1.40 -6.10 0.25
N GLU A 76 -1.76 -5.00 0.89
CA GLU A 76 -2.30 -3.83 0.21
C GLU A 76 -1.73 -2.54 0.82
N ASP A 77 -2.03 -1.42 0.18
CA ASP A 77 -1.76 -0.08 0.72
C ASP A 77 -0.31 0.12 1.16
N LEU A 78 0.63 -0.42 0.38
CA LEU A 78 2.05 -0.19 0.64
C LEU A 78 2.45 1.16 0.06
N TYR A 79 2.66 2.13 0.93
CA TYR A 79 3.02 3.49 0.56
C TYR A 79 4.13 4.02 1.44
N VAL A 80 5.09 4.71 0.82
CA VAL A 80 6.16 5.47 1.50
C VAL A 80 6.03 6.91 1.04
N LEU A 81 6.13 7.85 1.98
CA LEU A 81 6.07 9.28 1.66
C LEU A 81 7.07 9.62 0.55
N PRO A 82 6.68 10.48 -0.43
CA PRO A 82 7.53 10.76 -1.58
C PRO A 82 8.95 11.23 -1.23
N ASP A 83 9.10 12.06 -0.19
CA ASP A 83 10.40 12.58 0.22
C ASP A 83 11.22 11.58 1.05
N MET A 84 10.68 10.41 1.34
CA MET A 84 11.34 9.36 2.10
C MET A 84 11.54 8.08 1.30
N GLN A 85 11.30 8.11 0.01
CA GLN A 85 11.53 6.97 -0.89
C GLN A 85 13.02 6.77 -1.16
N ASN A 86 13.38 5.60 -1.70
CA ASN A 86 14.76 5.21 -2.02
C ASN A 86 15.67 5.08 -0.80
N MET A 87 15.10 4.86 0.39
CA MET A 87 15.84 4.61 1.63
C MET A 87 15.65 3.17 2.15
N GLY A 88 15.01 2.30 1.35
CA GLY A 88 14.75 0.92 1.74
C GLY A 88 13.52 0.73 2.61
N TYR A 89 12.72 1.76 2.83
CA TYR A 89 11.54 1.68 3.72
C TYR A 89 10.42 0.82 3.11
N GLY A 90 10.21 0.90 1.80
CA GLY A 90 9.24 0.04 1.13
C GLY A 90 9.59 -1.43 1.27
N THR A 91 10.87 -1.77 1.15
CA THR A 91 11.35 -3.14 1.35
C THR A 91 11.13 -3.60 2.78
N LYS A 92 11.42 -2.74 3.77
CA LYS A 92 11.21 -3.07 5.20
C LYS A 92 9.73 -3.35 5.48
N LEU A 93 8.84 -2.50 4.99
CA LEU A 93 7.40 -2.67 5.17
C LEU A 93 6.90 -3.94 4.49
N LEU A 94 7.36 -4.19 3.26
CA LEU A 94 6.96 -5.38 2.51
C LEU A 94 7.40 -6.66 3.22
N GLN A 95 8.64 -6.72 3.68
CA GLN A 95 9.15 -7.88 4.41
C GLN A 95 8.37 -8.11 5.70
N TYR A 96 8.05 -7.04 6.41
CA TYR A 96 7.24 -7.14 7.62
C TYR A 96 5.85 -7.69 7.31
N ALA A 97 5.21 -7.18 6.24
CA ALA A 97 3.89 -7.64 5.81
C ALA A 97 3.91 -9.12 5.43
N ILE A 98 4.95 -9.57 4.71
CA ILE A 98 5.12 -10.97 4.34
C ILE A 98 5.16 -11.85 5.60
N ASP A 99 5.88 -11.41 6.62
CA ASP A 99 6.00 -12.16 7.88
C ASP A 99 4.67 -12.24 8.63
N GLN A 100 3.73 -11.34 8.36
CA GLN A 100 2.40 -11.35 8.99
C GLN A 100 1.39 -12.22 8.24
N CYS A 101 1.72 -12.67 7.04
CA CYS A 101 0.81 -13.52 6.26
C CYS A 101 0.80 -14.94 6.80
N THR A 102 -0.40 -15.56 6.84
CA THR A 102 -0.55 -16.94 7.32
C THR A 102 -0.39 -17.97 6.20
N ASP A 103 -0.66 -17.55 4.97
CA ASP A 103 -0.53 -18.36 3.75
C ASP A 103 0.38 -17.65 2.76
N THR A 104 0.40 -18.12 1.52
CA THR A 104 1.19 -17.49 0.45
C THR A 104 0.78 -16.03 0.29
N PRO A 105 1.71 -15.08 0.46
CA PRO A 105 1.41 -13.67 0.27
C PRO A 105 1.01 -13.36 -1.17
N THR A 106 -0.03 -12.57 -1.34
CA THR A 106 -0.49 -12.08 -2.63
C THR A 106 -0.65 -10.56 -2.58
N LEU A 107 -0.58 -9.93 -3.74
CA LEU A 107 -0.84 -8.50 -3.88
C LEU A 107 -1.27 -8.18 -5.31
N TRP A 108 -1.86 -7.00 -5.48
CA TRP A 108 -2.30 -6.49 -6.77
C TRP A 108 -1.69 -5.13 -7.01
N ILE A 109 -1.25 -4.86 -8.24
CA ILE A 109 -0.74 -3.54 -8.64
C ILE A 109 -1.35 -3.13 -9.96
N LEU A 110 -1.42 -1.83 -10.21
CA LEU A 110 -1.80 -1.32 -11.52
C LEU A 110 -0.75 -1.76 -12.56
N GLU A 111 -1.22 -2.19 -13.72
CA GLU A 111 -0.35 -2.77 -14.75
C GLU A 111 0.74 -1.81 -15.22
N ASN A 112 0.50 -0.51 -15.15
CA ASN A 112 1.48 0.50 -15.55
C ASN A 112 2.42 0.95 -14.43
N ASN A 113 2.33 0.36 -13.23
CA ASN A 113 3.18 0.72 -12.11
C ASN A 113 4.48 -0.09 -12.15
N ILE A 114 5.39 0.32 -13.02
CA ILE A 114 6.65 -0.40 -13.29
C ILE A 114 7.55 -0.42 -12.06
N ASN A 115 7.60 0.67 -11.31
CA ASN A 115 8.46 0.76 -10.12
C ASN A 115 8.01 -0.20 -9.03
N ALA A 116 6.70 -0.33 -8.81
CA ALA A 116 6.16 -1.30 -7.85
C ALA A 116 6.46 -2.72 -8.31
N GLU A 117 6.26 -3.02 -9.59
CA GLU A 117 6.55 -4.36 -10.13
C GLU A 117 8.02 -4.73 -9.91
N ARG A 118 8.94 -3.81 -10.14
CA ARG A 118 10.38 -4.05 -9.91
C ARG A 118 10.69 -4.38 -8.45
N LEU A 119 10.07 -3.64 -7.52
CA LEU A 119 10.25 -3.90 -6.09
C LEU A 119 9.77 -5.31 -5.74
N TYR A 120 8.57 -5.67 -6.19
CA TYR A 120 7.97 -6.96 -5.84
C TYR A 120 8.73 -8.11 -6.48
N GLN A 121 9.13 -7.99 -7.74
CA GLN A 121 9.94 -9.02 -8.41
C GLN A 121 11.28 -9.22 -7.73
N ARG A 122 11.91 -8.15 -7.26
CA ARG A 122 13.20 -8.24 -6.55
C ARG A 122 13.08 -9.04 -5.25
N ILE A 123 11.91 -8.97 -4.60
CA ILE A 123 11.64 -9.72 -3.36
C ILE A 123 11.31 -11.18 -3.68
N GLY A 124 10.83 -11.48 -4.88
CA GLY A 124 10.51 -12.84 -5.30
C GLY A 124 9.06 -13.05 -5.72
N PHE A 125 8.25 -12.00 -5.77
CA PHE A 125 6.88 -12.09 -6.27
C PHE A 125 6.88 -12.32 -7.77
N VAL A 126 5.94 -13.14 -8.24
CA VAL A 126 5.76 -13.43 -9.67
C VAL A 126 4.29 -13.22 -10.04
N ARG A 127 4.06 -12.87 -11.31
CA ARG A 127 2.70 -12.73 -11.84
C ARG A 127 1.98 -14.07 -11.80
N THR A 128 0.71 -14.05 -11.38
CA THR A 128 -0.11 -15.27 -11.35
C THR A 128 -0.88 -15.49 -12.65
N GLY A 129 -0.99 -14.46 -13.48
CA GLY A 129 -1.83 -14.46 -14.68
C GLY A 129 -3.23 -13.91 -14.45
N ARG A 130 -3.62 -13.65 -13.20
CA ARG A 130 -4.93 -13.07 -12.89
C ARG A 130 -4.90 -11.56 -13.07
N LYS A 131 -5.95 -11.03 -13.68
CA LYS A 131 -6.14 -9.60 -13.93
C LYS A 131 -7.53 -9.19 -13.46
N ASN A 132 -7.65 -7.92 -13.10
CA ASN A 132 -8.92 -7.33 -12.71
C ASN A 132 -9.04 -5.95 -13.36
N PRO A 133 -10.04 -5.70 -14.22
CA PRO A 133 -10.19 -4.39 -14.84
C PRO A 133 -10.62 -3.36 -13.80
N ILE A 134 -9.91 -2.22 -13.80
CA ILE A 134 -10.22 -1.09 -12.91
C ILE A 134 -11.01 -0.05 -13.67
N THR A 135 -10.50 0.37 -14.84
CA THR A 135 -11.17 1.28 -15.76
C THR A 135 -10.87 0.83 -17.19
N SER A 136 -11.49 1.49 -18.18
CA SER A 136 -11.21 1.20 -19.58
C SER A 136 -9.71 1.37 -19.87
N GLY A 137 -9.07 0.29 -20.30
CA GLY A 137 -7.65 0.29 -20.67
C GLY A 137 -6.68 0.22 -19.51
N LEU A 138 -7.17 0.04 -18.27
CA LEU A 138 -6.30 -0.08 -17.10
C LEU A 138 -6.74 -1.26 -16.23
N ASP A 139 -5.85 -2.22 -16.08
CA ASP A 139 -6.04 -3.41 -15.24
C ASP A 139 -5.12 -3.35 -14.02
N GLU A 140 -5.54 -3.99 -12.95
CA GLU A 140 -4.59 -4.41 -11.92
C GLU A 140 -4.23 -5.89 -12.16
N ILE A 141 -3.01 -6.25 -11.79
CA ILE A 141 -2.48 -7.60 -11.98
C ILE A 141 -2.05 -8.18 -10.65
N GLU A 142 -2.28 -9.49 -10.49
CA GLU A 142 -1.96 -10.19 -9.25
C GLU A 142 -0.55 -10.77 -9.28
N PHE A 143 0.13 -10.63 -8.14
CA PHE A 143 1.43 -11.25 -7.88
C PHE A 143 1.31 -12.14 -6.66
N SER A 144 2.13 -13.18 -6.63
CA SER A 144 2.20 -14.09 -5.50
C SER A 144 3.65 -14.44 -5.19
N LEU A 145 3.93 -14.58 -3.91
CA LEU A 145 5.26 -15.00 -3.45
C LEU A 145 5.26 -16.52 -3.29
N THR A 146 6.03 -17.20 -4.11
CA THR A 146 6.07 -18.66 -4.12
C THR A 146 7.35 -19.19 -3.50
#